data_2a997f2489a81908252ae2114e6bf0e5
#
_entry.id   2a997f2489a81908252ae2114e6bf0e5
#
_cell.length_a   1.000
_cell.length_b   1.000
_cell.length_c   1.000
_cell.angle_alpha   90.00
_cell.angle_beta   90.00
_cell.angle_gamma   90.00
#
_symmetry.space_group_name_H-M   'P 1'
#
loop_
_entity.id
_entity.type
_entity.pdbx_description
1 polymer ?
#
loop_
_entity_poly.entity_id
_entity_poly.type
_entity_poly.pdbx_seq_one_letter_code
_entity_poly.pdbx_strand_id
1 'polypeptide(L)'
;MVRRNKGKVYLVGAGPGDPGLLTLRGKECLEQADVVLYDYLANPSLLAHAQDRAERIYVGRRGKGKYPEQETLNRLLIDRANAGDVVVRLKGGDPFVFGRGREEAEALALAGIAFEVVPGVTAAVAAPAYAGIPVTHRTLASALTIVTGHEDPEKPFTALDWSRLAANQGTVVFLMGMKNLSTIAATLMAEGRSGATPVAIIRWGTRVSQQTVTGTLADIADKANAVQMEPPTVIVVGEVVRLRSKLNWFERRPLFGKRVLMTRAKDQAGELAARLVGYGAEPVEAPTIKIVPPLDWEPVDHAISEIGTYDWIVFTSVNGVGRFMTRLLARGFDARCLAGRRLCCIGPRTAQELEKFGVRADVVPAEYQAEGVLTTLNRRGVEKTRILIPRAEVAREFLPDELRAAGAHVDVIPVYRTFTPDHNSGGWLQELMDHRIHVATFTSSSTVRNFVAMLGGVDAVKPLLQFVTIACIGPITAKTAEEYGLTVSIMPNENTIPAMVDAIADHYGSRDQLTTGALQ
;
A
#
# COMPACT_ATOMS: atom_id res chain seq x y z
N MET A 1 -18.62 -40.74 -5.48
CA MET A 1 -18.19 -39.59 -4.65
C MET A 1 -16.76 -39.25 -5.03
N VAL A 2 -16.56 -38.18 -5.80
CA VAL A 2 -15.21 -37.65 -6.10
C VAL A 2 -14.67 -37.14 -4.77
N ARG A 3 -13.58 -37.71 -4.25
CA ARG A 3 -12.84 -37.14 -3.11
C ARG A 3 -12.38 -35.75 -3.55
N ARG A 4 -13.06 -34.68 -3.10
CA ARG A 4 -12.50 -33.33 -3.19
C ARG A 4 -11.16 -33.39 -2.46
N ASN A 5 -10.07 -33.03 -3.12
CA ASN A 5 -8.80 -32.85 -2.47
C ASN A 5 -9.02 -31.84 -1.33
N LYS A 6 -8.58 -32.22 -0.11
CA LYS A 6 -8.54 -31.26 1.00
C LYS A 6 -7.72 -30.06 0.60
N GLY A 7 -8.17 -28.88 0.96
CA GLY A 7 -7.42 -27.64 0.80
C GLY A 7 -6.14 -27.63 1.65
N LYS A 8 -5.43 -26.53 1.61
CA LYS A 8 -4.18 -26.33 2.36
C LYS A 8 -4.26 -25.02 3.15
N VAL A 9 -3.64 -25.00 4.35
CA VAL A 9 -3.54 -23.79 5.17
C VAL A 9 -2.10 -23.29 5.19
N TYR A 10 -1.92 -21.97 4.96
CA TYR A 10 -0.65 -21.28 5.13
C TYR A 10 -0.74 -20.36 6.35
N LEU A 11 0.12 -20.59 7.35
CA LEU A 11 0.31 -19.69 8.49
C LEU A 11 1.39 -18.68 8.12
N VAL A 12 0.99 -17.49 7.69
CA VAL A 12 1.89 -16.51 7.06
C VAL A 12 2.15 -15.35 8.01
N GLY A 13 3.44 -15.06 8.25
CA GLY A 13 3.86 -13.84 8.94
C GLY A 13 3.70 -12.62 8.05
N ALA A 14 2.88 -11.68 8.51
CA ALA A 14 2.60 -10.41 7.84
C ALA A 14 3.72 -9.37 8.02
N GLY A 15 4.73 -9.67 8.84
CA GLY A 15 5.70 -8.67 9.28
C GLY A 15 5.13 -7.69 10.32
N PRO A 16 5.93 -6.70 10.75
CA PRO A 16 5.63 -5.82 11.88
C PRO A 16 4.69 -4.65 11.55
N GLY A 17 4.43 -4.41 10.26
CA GLY A 17 3.55 -3.31 9.84
C GLY A 17 3.89 -2.67 8.50
N ASP A 18 5.17 -2.53 8.15
CA ASP A 18 5.60 -2.10 6.81
C ASP A 18 5.30 -3.22 5.81
N PRO A 19 4.48 -2.96 4.75
CA PRO A 19 4.18 -3.97 3.73
C PRO A 19 5.41 -4.50 2.99
N GLY A 20 6.48 -3.69 2.90
CA GLY A 20 7.75 -4.07 2.30
C GLY A 20 8.52 -5.15 3.07
N LEU A 21 8.08 -5.48 4.30
CA LEU A 21 8.64 -6.54 5.13
C LEU A 21 7.88 -7.87 5.02
N LEU A 22 6.89 -7.98 4.13
CA LEU A 22 6.31 -9.26 3.77
C LEU A 22 7.35 -10.08 3.00
N THR A 23 7.47 -11.36 3.35
CA THR A 23 8.35 -12.25 2.58
C THR A 23 7.78 -12.52 1.18
N LEU A 24 8.64 -12.79 0.20
CA LEU A 24 8.21 -13.20 -1.15
C LEU A 24 7.29 -14.43 -1.08
N ARG A 25 7.62 -15.40 -0.22
CA ARG A 25 6.78 -16.58 -0.02
C ARG A 25 5.41 -16.23 0.56
N GLY A 26 5.35 -15.27 1.49
CA GLY A 26 4.07 -14.76 2.02
C GLY A 26 3.20 -14.12 0.95
N LYS A 27 3.80 -13.35 0.05
CA LYS A 27 3.10 -12.77 -1.10
C LYS A 27 2.57 -13.86 -2.05
N GLU A 28 3.39 -14.85 -2.42
CA GLU A 28 2.95 -15.98 -3.26
C GLU A 28 1.76 -16.73 -2.65
N CYS A 29 1.76 -16.93 -1.33
CA CYS A 29 0.64 -17.57 -0.64
C CYS A 29 -0.63 -16.73 -0.73
N LEU A 30 -0.54 -15.40 -0.57
CA LEU A 30 -1.69 -14.49 -0.72
C LEU A 30 -2.25 -14.50 -2.15
N GLU A 31 -1.39 -14.52 -3.17
CA GLU A 31 -1.79 -14.56 -4.58
C GLU A 31 -2.57 -15.84 -4.95
N GLN A 32 -2.37 -16.94 -4.20
CA GLN A 32 -3.04 -18.23 -4.44
C GLN A 32 -4.25 -18.46 -3.51
N ALA A 33 -4.50 -17.58 -2.54
CA ALA A 33 -5.51 -17.77 -1.52
C ALA A 33 -6.94 -17.69 -2.08
N ASP A 34 -7.80 -18.62 -1.70
CA ASP A 34 -9.25 -18.53 -1.83
C ASP A 34 -9.85 -17.78 -0.63
N VAL A 35 -9.23 -17.94 0.56
CA VAL A 35 -9.66 -17.30 1.81
C VAL A 35 -8.46 -16.74 2.57
N VAL A 36 -8.54 -15.48 3.01
CA VAL A 36 -7.54 -14.83 3.86
C VAL A 36 -8.14 -14.45 5.20
N LEU A 37 -7.67 -15.09 6.30
CA LEU A 37 -8.01 -14.71 7.67
C LEU A 37 -6.92 -13.79 8.22
N TYR A 38 -7.29 -12.58 8.66
CA TYR A 38 -6.32 -11.58 9.13
C TYR A 38 -6.79 -10.86 10.40
N ASP A 39 -5.84 -10.36 11.18
CA ASP A 39 -6.11 -9.60 12.41
C ASP A 39 -5.62 -8.14 12.29
N TYR A 40 -5.84 -7.34 13.35
CA TYR A 40 -5.56 -5.90 13.37
C TYR A 40 -4.05 -5.54 13.33
N LEU A 41 -3.16 -6.48 13.63
CA LEU A 41 -1.72 -6.26 13.56
C LEU A 41 -1.18 -6.39 12.14
N ALA A 42 -1.82 -7.21 11.30
CA ALA A 42 -1.50 -7.28 9.89
C ALA A 42 -1.84 -5.94 9.19
N ASN A 43 -0.96 -5.48 8.30
CA ASN A 43 -1.25 -4.28 7.53
C ASN A 43 -2.33 -4.59 6.48
N PRO A 44 -3.47 -3.87 6.47
CA PRO A 44 -4.55 -4.14 5.51
C PRO A 44 -4.13 -4.02 4.03
N SER A 45 -3.11 -3.22 3.71
CA SER A 45 -2.62 -3.09 2.34
C SER A 45 -2.08 -4.40 1.76
N LEU A 46 -1.66 -5.35 2.61
CA LEU A 46 -1.22 -6.68 2.19
C LEU A 46 -2.35 -7.51 1.54
N LEU A 47 -3.61 -7.21 1.88
CA LEU A 47 -4.77 -7.88 1.28
C LEU A 47 -4.92 -7.59 -0.21
N ALA A 48 -4.27 -6.54 -0.71
CA ALA A 48 -4.24 -6.23 -2.13
C ALA A 48 -3.45 -7.26 -2.97
N HIS A 49 -2.61 -8.11 -2.32
CA HIS A 49 -1.94 -9.22 -3.00
C HIS A 49 -2.85 -10.43 -3.21
N ALA A 50 -3.95 -10.54 -2.46
CA ALA A 50 -4.92 -11.61 -2.67
C ALA A 50 -5.78 -11.34 -3.91
N GLN A 51 -6.21 -12.41 -4.59
CA GLN A 51 -7.09 -12.31 -5.75
C GLN A 51 -8.39 -11.56 -5.40
N ASP A 52 -8.97 -10.85 -6.36
CA ASP A 52 -10.23 -10.10 -6.13
C ASP A 52 -11.37 -11.00 -5.63
N ARG A 53 -11.40 -12.26 -6.08
CA ARG A 53 -12.38 -13.28 -5.66
C ARG A 53 -12.12 -13.86 -4.27
N ALA A 54 -10.93 -13.66 -3.70
CA ALA A 54 -10.58 -14.22 -2.41
C ALA A 54 -11.45 -13.62 -1.29
N GLU A 55 -12.03 -14.47 -0.46
CA GLU A 55 -12.78 -14.04 0.71
C GLU A 55 -11.81 -13.50 1.78
N ARG A 56 -12.09 -12.32 2.31
CA ARG A 56 -11.28 -11.65 3.34
C ARG A 56 -12.03 -11.64 4.66
N ILE A 57 -11.57 -12.43 5.63
CA ILE A 57 -12.22 -12.60 6.93
C ILE A 57 -11.38 -11.94 8.02
N TYR A 58 -11.92 -10.88 8.61
CA TYR A 58 -11.28 -10.25 9.77
C TYR A 58 -11.56 -11.05 11.04
N VAL A 59 -10.49 -11.54 11.67
CA VAL A 59 -10.56 -12.36 12.90
C VAL A 59 -9.98 -11.67 14.13
N GLY A 60 -9.74 -10.37 14.05
CA GLY A 60 -9.28 -9.55 15.16
C GLY A 60 -10.43 -9.10 16.08
N ARG A 61 -10.06 -8.38 17.14
CA ARG A 61 -11.01 -7.75 18.04
C ARG A 61 -11.81 -6.68 17.32
N ARG A 62 -13.14 -6.74 17.39
CA ARG A 62 -14.02 -5.68 16.88
C ARG A 62 -14.37 -4.70 18.03
N GLY A 63 -13.93 -3.46 17.92
CA GLY A 63 -14.20 -2.40 18.88
C GLY A 63 -13.73 -2.78 20.31
N LYS A 64 -14.59 -2.59 21.32
CA LYS A 64 -14.34 -2.99 22.72
C LYS A 64 -14.67 -4.47 23.01
N GLY A 65 -15.02 -5.26 21.98
CA GLY A 65 -15.39 -6.68 22.11
C GLY A 65 -14.21 -7.57 22.51
N LYS A 66 -14.50 -8.85 22.82
CA LYS A 66 -13.49 -9.88 23.08
C LYS A 66 -12.88 -10.36 21.76
N TYR A 67 -11.64 -10.87 21.81
CA TYR A 67 -11.09 -11.65 20.70
C TYR A 67 -11.93 -12.92 20.50
N PRO A 68 -12.07 -13.42 19.27
CA PRO A 68 -12.60 -14.76 19.05
C PRO A 68 -11.78 -15.76 19.87
N GLU A 69 -12.45 -16.75 20.47
CA GLU A 69 -11.76 -17.83 21.15
C GLU A 69 -10.86 -18.57 20.14
N GLN A 70 -9.68 -18.99 20.57
CA GLN A 70 -8.72 -19.67 19.68
C GLN A 70 -9.31 -20.92 19.04
N GLU A 71 -10.14 -21.65 19.78
CA GLU A 71 -10.85 -22.84 19.26
C GLU A 71 -11.76 -22.51 18.08
N THR A 72 -12.49 -21.39 18.16
CA THR A 72 -13.36 -20.93 17.06
C THR A 72 -12.53 -20.61 15.81
N LEU A 73 -11.37 -19.97 15.98
CA LEU A 73 -10.46 -19.68 14.88
C LEU A 73 -9.87 -20.97 14.28
N ASN A 74 -9.41 -21.90 15.12
CA ASN A 74 -8.88 -23.18 14.68
C ASN A 74 -9.94 -23.98 13.90
N ARG A 75 -11.19 -24.00 14.38
CA ARG A 75 -12.31 -24.64 13.69
C ARG A 75 -12.55 -24.01 12.31
N LEU A 76 -12.56 -22.68 12.23
CA LEU A 76 -12.75 -21.98 10.96
C LEU A 76 -11.67 -22.34 9.94
N LEU A 77 -10.39 -22.40 10.34
CA LEU A 77 -9.30 -22.84 9.48
C LEU A 77 -9.50 -24.27 8.95
N ILE A 78 -9.90 -25.19 9.85
CA ILE A 78 -10.15 -26.60 9.52
C ILE A 78 -11.34 -26.74 8.58
N ASP A 79 -12.45 -26.05 8.84
CA ASP A 79 -13.68 -26.12 8.03
C ASP A 79 -13.44 -25.64 6.61
N ARG A 80 -12.75 -24.51 6.46
CA ARG A 80 -12.39 -23.97 5.13
C ARG A 80 -11.47 -24.92 4.35
N ALA A 81 -10.45 -25.46 4.99
CA ALA A 81 -9.57 -26.42 4.35
C ALA A 81 -10.30 -27.71 3.97
N ASN A 82 -11.24 -28.21 4.79
CA ASN A 82 -12.08 -29.37 4.45
C ASN A 82 -13.03 -29.08 3.28
N ALA A 83 -13.44 -27.83 3.08
CA ALA A 83 -14.23 -27.40 1.91
C ALA A 83 -13.41 -27.40 0.61
N GLY A 84 -12.06 -27.52 0.71
CA GLY A 84 -11.14 -27.54 -0.41
C GLY A 84 -10.45 -26.19 -0.68
N ASP A 85 -10.65 -25.19 0.20
CA ASP A 85 -10.08 -23.85 0.03
C ASP A 85 -8.56 -23.85 0.30
N VAL A 86 -7.84 -23.01 -0.43
CA VAL A 86 -6.49 -22.56 -0.09
C VAL A 86 -6.62 -21.40 0.90
N VAL A 87 -6.28 -21.65 2.16
CA VAL A 87 -6.48 -20.69 3.25
C VAL A 87 -5.17 -20.05 3.67
N VAL A 88 -5.13 -18.73 3.73
CA VAL A 88 -4.03 -17.97 4.32
C VAL A 88 -4.47 -17.39 5.66
N ARG A 89 -3.80 -17.79 6.74
CA ARG A 89 -3.87 -17.13 8.04
C ARG A 89 -2.75 -16.09 8.12
N LEU A 90 -3.06 -14.83 7.88
CA LEU A 90 -2.11 -13.72 7.90
C LEU A 90 -2.00 -13.16 9.32
N LYS A 91 -0.81 -13.29 9.94
CA LYS A 91 -0.53 -12.98 11.36
C LYS A 91 0.49 -11.86 11.47
N GLY A 92 0.24 -10.85 12.32
CA GLY A 92 1.23 -9.81 12.59
C GLY A 92 2.56 -10.36 13.09
N GLY A 93 3.68 -9.82 12.60
CA GLY A 93 5.02 -10.29 12.91
C GLY A 93 5.32 -11.67 12.30
N ASP A 94 5.78 -12.58 13.15
CA ASP A 94 6.08 -13.98 12.83
C ASP A 94 5.04 -14.91 13.49
N PRO A 95 4.55 -15.98 12.81
CA PRO A 95 3.52 -16.87 13.37
C PRO A 95 3.95 -17.57 14.67
N PHE A 96 5.24 -17.88 14.85
CA PHE A 96 5.76 -18.69 15.95
C PHE A 96 6.46 -17.87 17.04
N VAL A 97 6.64 -16.53 16.83
CA VAL A 97 7.18 -15.65 17.88
C VAL A 97 6.03 -14.97 18.63
N PHE A 98 5.57 -15.59 19.72
CA PHE A 98 4.44 -15.16 20.56
C PHE A 98 3.14 -14.87 19.79
N GLY A 99 2.97 -15.51 18.62
CA GLY A 99 1.84 -15.30 17.72
C GLY A 99 0.73 -16.37 17.84
N ARG A 100 0.83 -17.36 18.76
CA ARG A 100 -0.08 -18.50 18.91
C ARG A 100 -0.20 -19.40 17.66
N GLY A 101 0.68 -19.23 16.67
CA GLY A 101 0.68 -20.05 15.45
C GLY A 101 0.92 -21.54 15.71
N ARG A 102 1.59 -21.88 16.82
CA ARG A 102 1.73 -23.27 17.27
C ARG A 102 0.38 -23.92 17.54
N GLU A 103 -0.53 -23.24 18.24
CA GLU A 103 -1.85 -23.76 18.58
C GLU A 103 -2.69 -24.00 17.32
N GLU A 104 -2.58 -23.11 16.33
CA GLU A 104 -3.22 -23.26 15.02
C GLU A 104 -2.62 -24.45 14.26
N ALA A 105 -1.28 -24.59 14.23
CA ALA A 105 -0.58 -25.69 13.54
C ALA A 105 -0.90 -27.06 14.17
N GLU A 106 -0.93 -27.15 15.50
CA GLU A 106 -1.28 -28.38 16.22
C GLU A 106 -2.74 -28.82 15.92
N ALA A 107 -3.69 -27.86 15.91
CA ALA A 107 -5.08 -28.15 15.57
C ALA A 107 -5.23 -28.65 14.12
N LEU A 108 -4.51 -28.06 13.17
CA LEU A 108 -4.48 -28.50 11.78
C LEU A 108 -3.88 -29.91 11.62
N ALA A 109 -2.76 -30.18 12.31
CA ALA A 109 -2.12 -31.48 12.30
C ALA A 109 -3.05 -32.57 12.84
N LEU A 110 -3.71 -32.32 13.97
CA LEU A 110 -4.69 -33.24 14.59
C LEU A 110 -5.87 -33.52 13.65
N ALA A 111 -6.33 -32.50 12.90
CA ALA A 111 -7.39 -32.63 11.92
C ALA A 111 -6.95 -33.29 10.59
N GLY A 112 -5.66 -33.60 10.44
CA GLY A 112 -5.10 -34.15 9.19
C GLY A 112 -5.21 -33.19 8.01
N ILE A 113 -5.10 -31.87 8.26
CA ILE A 113 -5.06 -30.82 7.26
C ILE A 113 -3.59 -30.50 6.91
N ALA A 114 -3.28 -30.45 5.62
CA ALA A 114 -1.96 -30.02 5.15
C ALA A 114 -1.75 -28.54 5.46
N PHE A 115 -0.63 -28.20 6.07
CA PHE A 115 -0.29 -26.82 6.33
C PHE A 115 1.19 -26.51 6.08
N GLU A 116 1.50 -25.23 5.94
CA GLU A 116 2.85 -24.70 5.81
C GLU A 116 2.98 -23.45 6.69
N VAL A 117 4.11 -23.31 7.37
CA VAL A 117 4.43 -22.11 8.14
C VAL A 117 5.38 -21.27 7.31
N VAL A 118 4.99 -20.03 7.05
CA VAL A 118 5.81 -19.04 6.34
C VAL A 118 6.25 -17.99 7.36
N PRO A 119 7.53 -18.00 7.76
CA PRO A 119 8.05 -17.01 8.71
C PRO A 119 7.82 -15.58 8.26
N GLY A 120 7.73 -14.68 9.22
CA GLY A 120 7.66 -13.25 9.00
C GLY A 120 8.70 -12.49 9.82
N VAL A 121 8.94 -11.23 9.48
CA VAL A 121 9.84 -10.41 10.27
C VAL A 121 9.16 -10.05 11.59
N THR A 122 9.71 -10.55 12.72
CA THR A 122 9.16 -10.27 14.04
C THR A 122 9.33 -8.80 14.43
N ALA A 123 8.32 -8.23 15.09
CA ALA A 123 8.39 -6.87 15.65
C ALA A 123 9.54 -6.69 16.65
N ALA A 124 9.98 -7.77 17.33
CA ALA A 124 11.08 -7.73 18.28
C ALA A 124 12.42 -7.29 17.65
N VAL A 125 12.58 -7.50 16.33
CA VAL A 125 13.78 -7.10 15.59
C VAL A 125 13.51 -5.86 14.73
N ALA A 126 12.39 -5.82 14.04
CA ALA A 126 12.11 -4.77 13.08
C ALA A 126 11.73 -3.43 13.72
N ALA A 127 10.92 -3.43 14.78
CA ALA A 127 10.55 -2.17 15.44
C ALA A 127 11.78 -1.42 16.01
N PRO A 128 12.72 -2.07 16.73
CA PRO A 128 13.98 -1.45 17.12
C PRO A 128 14.79 -0.93 15.92
N ALA A 129 14.92 -1.72 14.84
CA ALA A 129 15.66 -1.30 13.65
C ALA A 129 15.09 -0.02 13.02
N TYR A 130 13.77 0.10 12.93
CA TYR A 130 13.08 1.30 12.43
C TYR A 130 13.15 2.47 13.43
N ALA A 131 13.34 2.18 14.72
CA ALA A 131 13.63 3.21 15.71
C ALA A 131 15.11 3.60 15.76
N GLY A 132 15.97 3.04 14.90
CA GLY A 132 17.41 3.29 14.89
C GLY A 132 18.15 2.63 16.07
N ILE A 133 17.64 1.50 16.57
CA ILE A 133 18.19 0.73 17.68
C ILE A 133 18.57 -0.66 17.18
N PRO A 134 19.85 -0.95 16.90
CA PRO A 134 20.28 -2.30 16.58
C PRO A 134 20.17 -3.20 17.83
N VAL A 135 19.48 -4.33 17.73
CA VAL A 135 19.29 -5.23 18.87
C VAL A 135 20.56 -6.01 19.28
N THR A 136 21.59 -6.00 18.44
CA THR A 136 22.93 -6.52 18.73
C THR A 136 23.99 -5.49 18.35
N HIS A 137 25.12 -5.49 19.05
CA HIS A 137 26.24 -4.62 18.75
C HIS A 137 27.55 -5.26 19.22
N ARG A 138 28.60 -5.17 18.43
CA ARG A 138 29.87 -5.87 18.69
C ARG A 138 30.45 -5.63 20.10
N THR A 139 30.28 -4.42 20.64
CA THR A 139 30.84 -4.04 21.92
C THR A 139 29.80 -3.80 23.02
N LEU A 140 28.51 -3.58 22.66
CA LEU A 140 27.45 -3.22 23.61
C LEU A 140 26.50 -4.37 23.94
N ALA A 141 26.29 -5.30 22.99
CA ALA A 141 25.29 -6.35 23.16
C ALA A 141 25.60 -7.56 22.27
N SER A 142 26.27 -8.56 22.85
CA SER A 142 26.58 -9.83 22.17
C SER A 142 25.42 -10.84 22.22
N ALA A 143 24.38 -10.57 23.00
CA ALA A 143 23.21 -11.42 23.17
C ALA A 143 21.92 -10.63 22.99
N LEU A 144 20.90 -11.28 22.42
CA LEU A 144 19.53 -10.80 22.33
C LEU A 144 18.60 -11.80 22.99
N THR A 145 17.81 -11.34 23.95
CA THR A 145 16.77 -12.13 24.59
C THR A 145 15.40 -11.53 24.27
N ILE A 146 14.50 -12.31 23.68
CA ILE A 146 13.14 -11.90 23.37
C ILE A 146 12.20 -12.56 24.37
N VAL A 147 11.38 -11.76 25.05
CA VAL A 147 10.57 -12.17 26.20
C VAL A 147 9.12 -11.70 25.98
N THR A 148 8.15 -12.49 26.47
CA THR A 148 6.79 -11.98 26.64
C THR A 148 6.69 -11.19 27.95
N GLY A 149 6.14 -9.97 27.87
CA GLY A 149 5.82 -9.18 29.06
C GLY A 149 4.42 -9.48 29.64
N HIS A 150 3.73 -10.48 29.10
CA HIS A 150 2.41 -10.92 29.57
C HIS A 150 2.37 -12.44 29.50
N GLU A 151 2.64 -13.08 30.62
CA GLU A 151 2.44 -14.52 30.78
C GLU A 151 0.97 -14.83 31.00
N ASP A 152 0.61 -16.09 30.76
CA ASP A 152 -0.73 -16.58 31.04
C ASP A 152 -1.02 -16.44 32.55
N PRO A 153 -2.07 -15.68 32.94
CA PRO A 153 -2.40 -15.49 34.35
C PRO A 153 -2.82 -16.77 35.07
N GLU A 154 -3.17 -17.84 34.32
CA GLU A 154 -3.52 -19.15 34.90
C GLU A 154 -2.28 -20.00 35.22
N LYS A 155 -1.08 -19.57 34.82
CA LYS A 155 0.15 -20.26 35.20
C LYS A 155 0.42 -20.13 36.71
N PRO A 156 0.68 -21.23 37.42
CA PRO A 156 0.95 -21.21 38.86
C PRO A 156 2.29 -20.55 39.22
N PHE A 157 3.23 -20.44 38.25
CA PHE A 157 4.55 -19.85 38.41
C PHE A 157 4.96 -19.09 37.16
N THR A 158 5.74 -18.01 37.35
CA THR A 158 6.41 -17.36 36.22
C THR A 158 7.44 -18.31 35.60
N ALA A 159 7.44 -18.40 34.27
CA ALA A 159 8.47 -19.15 33.54
C ALA A 159 9.73 -18.30 33.29
N LEU A 160 9.70 -17.02 33.70
CA LEU A 160 10.81 -16.08 33.49
C LEU A 160 11.76 -16.11 34.69
N ASP A 161 13.03 -16.37 34.43
CA ASP A 161 14.11 -16.19 35.39
C ASP A 161 14.54 -14.71 35.39
N TRP A 162 13.92 -13.92 36.24
CA TRP A 162 14.14 -12.49 36.34
C TRP A 162 15.57 -12.14 36.76
N SER A 163 16.19 -12.97 37.59
CA SER A 163 17.56 -12.74 38.03
C SER A 163 18.56 -12.87 36.86
N ARG A 164 18.36 -13.88 36.00
CA ARG A 164 19.15 -14.02 34.77
C ARG A 164 18.87 -12.93 33.75
N LEU A 165 17.63 -12.49 33.62
CA LEU A 165 17.26 -11.37 32.75
C LEU A 165 17.91 -10.06 33.22
N ALA A 166 17.93 -9.81 34.51
CA ALA A 166 18.57 -8.64 35.10
C ALA A 166 20.10 -8.69 34.94
N ALA A 167 20.72 -9.84 35.14
CA ALA A 167 22.18 -10.03 34.98
C ALA A 167 22.64 -10.00 33.50
N ASN A 168 21.73 -10.14 32.55
CA ASN A 168 22.06 -10.15 31.12
C ASN A 168 22.57 -8.80 30.64
N GLN A 169 23.85 -8.71 30.27
CA GLN A 169 24.48 -7.51 29.72
C GLN A 169 24.11 -7.21 28.27
N GLY A 170 23.40 -8.12 27.60
CA GLY A 170 22.90 -7.94 26.24
C GLY A 170 21.59 -7.13 26.18
N THR A 171 20.96 -7.19 25.04
CA THR A 171 19.66 -6.55 24.80
C THR A 171 18.54 -7.47 25.22
N VAL A 172 17.57 -6.96 25.98
CA VAL A 172 16.31 -7.65 26.28
C VAL A 172 15.18 -6.91 25.60
N VAL A 173 14.37 -7.66 24.84
CA VAL A 173 13.20 -7.12 24.12
C VAL A 173 11.95 -7.77 24.66
N PHE A 174 11.03 -6.97 25.22
CA PHE A 174 9.73 -7.44 25.66
C PHE A 174 8.65 -7.15 24.61
N LEU A 175 7.93 -8.18 24.23
CA LEU A 175 6.67 -8.08 23.48
C LEU A 175 5.50 -8.16 24.48
N MET A 176 4.40 -7.47 24.17
CA MET A 176 3.17 -7.46 25.00
C MET A 176 3.38 -6.93 26.44
N GLY A 177 4.46 -6.18 26.69
CA GLY A 177 4.86 -5.74 28.03
C GLY A 177 4.23 -4.42 28.50
N MET A 178 3.48 -3.69 27.67
CA MET A 178 3.06 -2.32 27.99
C MET A 178 2.23 -2.21 29.26
N LYS A 179 1.27 -3.12 29.47
CA LYS A 179 0.43 -3.11 30.67
C LYS A 179 1.22 -3.38 31.98
N ASN A 180 2.32 -4.09 31.86
CA ASN A 180 3.18 -4.51 32.97
C ASN A 180 4.49 -3.72 33.03
N LEU A 181 4.60 -2.60 32.30
CA LEU A 181 5.85 -1.84 32.15
C LEU A 181 6.47 -1.47 33.49
N SER A 182 5.69 -0.90 34.42
CA SER A 182 6.17 -0.49 35.75
C SER A 182 6.67 -1.69 36.55
N THR A 183 5.96 -2.82 36.49
CA THR A 183 6.34 -4.07 37.15
C THR A 183 7.64 -4.63 36.55
N ILE A 184 7.73 -4.67 35.20
CA ILE A 184 8.93 -5.15 34.49
C ILE A 184 10.15 -4.32 34.89
N ALA A 185 10.03 -3.00 34.89
CA ALA A 185 11.13 -2.10 35.27
C ALA A 185 11.55 -2.28 36.74
N ALA A 186 10.57 -2.31 37.66
CA ALA A 186 10.80 -2.49 39.08
C ALA A 186 11.46 -3.86 39.38
N THR A 187 10.97 -4.95 38.76
CA THR A 187 11.51 -6.30 38.95
C THR A 187 12.95 -6.39 38.45
N LEU A 188 13.26 -5.86 37.25
CA LEU A 188 14.64 -5.84 36.74
C LEU A 188 15.58 -5.08 37.66
N MET A 189 15.13 -3.97 38.24
CA MET A 189 15.93 -3.19 39.20
C MET A 189 16.10 -3.92 40.55
N ALA A 190 15.05 -4.54 41.06
CA ALA A 190 15.10 -5.33 42.29
C ALA A 190 16.05 -6.53 42.19
N GLU A 191 16.14 -7.13 41.01
CA GLU A 191 17.07 -8.22 40.67
C GLU A 191 18.46 -7.74 40.27
N GLY A 192 18.77 -6.45 40.51
CA GLY A 192 20.12 -5.89 40.44
C GLY A 192 20.49 -5.19 39.11
N ARG A 193 19.57 -5.05 38.16
CA ARG A 193 19.84 -4.25 36.95
C ARG A 193 19.83 -2.76 37.29
N SER A 194 20.86 -2.02 36.83
CA SER A 194 20.95 -0.58 37.11
C SER A 194 19.71 0.19 36.62
N GLY A 195 19.15 1.03 37.49
CA GLY A 195 18.08 1.97 37.13
C GLY A 195 18.45 2.94 36.01
N ALA A 196 19.76 3.19 35.77
CA ALA A 196 20.26 4.01 34.68
C ALA A 196 20.32 3.25 33.32
N THR A 197 19.99 1.94 33.29
CA THR A 197 19.97 1.16 32.04
C THR A 197 18.98 1.78 31.04
N PRO A 198 19.42 2.08 29.80
CA PRO A 198 18.56 2.70 28.79
C PRO A 198 17.41 1.78 28.36
N VAL A 199 16.25 2.40 28.14
CA VAL A 199 15.04 1.73 27.67
C VAL A 199 14.41 2.54 26.55
N ALA A 200 13.87 1.84 25.54
CA ALA A 200 13.01 2.42 24.51
C ALA A 200 11.69 1.66 24.44
N ILE A 201 10.60 2.41 24.27
CA ILE A 201 9.27 1.87 23.96
C ILE A 201 8.90 2.33 22.56
N ILE A 202 8.56 1.38 21.70
CA ILE A 202 8.25 1.65 20.30
C ILE A 202 6.83 1.16 20.04
N ARG A 203 5.92 2.09 19.78
CA ARG A 203 4.52 1.82 19.44
C ARG A 203 4.37 1.82 17.92
N TRP A 204 3.56 0.92 17.37
CA TRP A 204 3.32 0.79 15.93
C TRP A 204 4.60 0.81 15.09
N GLY A 205 5.64 0.12 15.56
CA GLY A 205 6.93 0.07 14.88
C GLY A 205 6.79 -0.27 13.39
N THR A 206 7.62 0.37 12.56
CA THR A 206 7.67 0.26 11.09
C THR A 206 6.52 0.94 10.32
N ARG A 207 5.54 1.49 11.02
CA ARG A 207 4.46 2.29 10.40
C ARG A 207 4.77 3.78 10.48
N VAL A 208 4.16 4.59 9.65
CA VAL A 208 4.29 6.06 9.71
C VAL A 208 3.71 6.63 11.01
N SER A 209 2.86 5.88 11.70
CA SER A 209 2.34 6.19 13.03
C SER A 209 3.24 5.73 14.18
N GLN A 210 4.49 5.32 13.89
CA GLN A 210 5.46 4.91 14.90
C GLN A 210 5.70 6.05 15.90
N GLN A 211 5.68 5.69 17.18
CA GLN A 211 6.03 6.58 18.29
C GLN A 211 7.10 5.90 19.13
N THR A 212 8.16 6.61 19.42
CA THR A 212 9.25 6.08 20.23
C THR A 212 9.52 6.98 21.44
N VAL A 213 9.44 6.39 22.63
CA VAL A 213 9.80 7.03 23.89
C VAL A 213 11.08 6.39 24.43
N THR A 214 12.05 7.20 24.85
CA THR A 214 13.29 6.72 25.44
C THR A 214 13.47 7.25 26.84
N GLY A 215 14.09 6.43 27.69
CA GLY A 215 14.38 6.75 29.08
C GLY A 215 15.34 5.74 29.66
N THR A 216 15.25 5.56 30.97
CA THR A 216 15.97 4.56 31.77
C THR A 216 14.97 3.65 32.48
N LEU A 217 15.41 2.54 33.04
CA LEU A 217 14.54 1.69 33.87
C LEU A 217 13.86 2.48 34.99
N ALA A 218 14.56 3.50 35.56
CA ALA A 218 14.02 4.28 36.65
C ALA A 218 12.88 5.24 36.25
N ASP A 219 12.85 5.74 34.98
CA ASP A 219 11.92 6.81 34.57
C ASP A 219 11.03 6.45 33.40
N ILE A 220 11.23 5.31 32.75
CA ILE A 220 10.52 4.96 31.50
C ILE A 220 9.00 4.82 31.70
N ALA A 221 8.56 4.34 32.87
CA ALA A 221 7.14 4.18 33.16
C ALA A 221 6.43 5.54 33.21
N ASP A 222 7.03 6.51 33.90
CA ASP A 222 6.49 7.87 34.02
C ASP A 222 6.47 8.59 32.67
N LYS A 223 7.54 8.43 31.88
CA LYS A 223 7.62 8.99 30.52
C LYS A 223 6.58 8.40 29.59
N ALA A 224 6.33 7.09 29.68
CA ALA A 224 5.29 6.43 28.89
C ALA A 224 3.89 6.91 29.26
N ASN A 225 3.62 7.08 30.58
CA ASN A 225 2.35 7.60 31.08
C ASN A 225 2.13 9.06 30.65
N ALA A 226 3.16 9.91 30.69
CA ALA A 226 3.06 11.31 30.30
C ALA A 226 2.59 11.50 28.84
N VAL A 227 2.96 10.58 27.95
CA VAL A 227 2.55 10.59 26.54
C VAL A 227 1.40 9.62 26.23
N GLN A 228 0.76 9.05 27.26
CA GLN A 228 -0.34 8.09 27.13
C GLN A 228 -0.01 6.94 26.16
N MET A 229 1.17 6.34 26.32
CA MET A 229 1.64 5.26 25.46
C MET A 229 0.74 4.01 25.60
N GLU A 230 0.21 3.53 24.50
CA GLU A 230 -0.71 2.40 24.44
C GLU A 230 -0.18 1.25 23.58
N PRO A 231 -0.65 0.01 23.80
CA PRO A 231 -0.37 -1.10 22.90
C PRO A 231 -0.83 -0.82 21.43
N PRO A 232 -0.23 -1.49 20.44
CA PRO A 232 0.85 -2.48 20.55
C PRO A 232 2.22 -1.82 20.66
N THR A 233 3.09 -2.34 21.54
CA THR A 233 4.42 -1.81 21.75
C THR A 233 5.48 -2.91 21.82
N VAL A 234 6.71 -2.51 21.48
CA VAL A 234 7.94 -3.27 21.74
C VAL A 234 8.78 -2.47 22.74
N ILE A 235 9.23 -3.13 23.81
CA ILE A 235 10.09 -2.51 24.84
C ILE A 235 11.49 -3.07 24.67
N VAL A 236 12.49 -2.21 24.52
CA VAL A 236 13.90 -2.57 24.35
C VAL A 236 14.68 -2.08 25.56
N VAL A 237 15.39 -2.98 26.23
CA VAL A 237 16.21 -2.68 27.41
C VAL A 237 17.66 -3.00 27.13
N GLY A 238 18.56 -2.02 27.22
CA GLY A 238 20.00 -2.23 27.02
C GLY A 238 20.71 -1.02 26.43
N GLU A 239 22.04 -1.04 26.49
CA GLU A 239 22.93 0.06 26.06
C GLU A 239 22.77 0.42 24.57
N VAL A 240 22.31 -0.51 23.73
CA VAL A 240 22.04 -0.28 22.32
C VAL A 240 21.02 0.84 22.05
N VAL A 241 20.16 1.12 23.02
CA VAL A 241 19.15 2.20 22.92
C VAL A 241 19.80 3.56 22.71
N ARG A 242 21.01 3.80 23.27
CA ARG A 242 21.76 5.05 23.09
C ARG A 242 22.15 5.34 21.65
N LEU A 243 22.24 4.30 20.82
CA LEU A 243 22.61 4.44 19.41
C LEU A 243 21.52 5.14 18.58
N ARG A 244 20.27 5.15 19.06
CA ARG A 244 19.16 5.81 18.40
C ARG A 244 19.44 7.28 18.08
N SER A 245 20.12 8.01 18.95
CA SER A 245 20.45 9.43 18.72
C SER A 245 21.17 9.65 17.39
N LYS A 246 21.96 8.67 16.95
CA LYS A 246 22.74 8.71 15.70
C LYS A 246 22.09 7.95 14.54
N LEU A 247 21.36 6.86 14.85
CA LEU A 247 20.89 5.90 13.86
C LEU A 247 19.39 6.02 13.54
N ASN A 248 18.68 6.98 14.10
CA ASN A 248 17.26 7.20 13.80
C ASN A 248 17.08 7.68 12.35
N TRP A 249 16.93 6.75 11.44
CA TRP A 249 16.80 7.00 10.01
C TRP A 249 15.34 7.12 9.53
N PHE A 250 14.44 6.36 10.17
CA PHE A 250 13.07 6.23 9.69
C PHE A 250 12.21 7.42 10.07
N GLU A 251 12.26 7.84 11.35
CA GLU A 251 11.47 8.95 11.87
C GLU A 251 12.03 10.33 11.43
N ARG A 252 13.26 10.37 10.87
CA ARG A 252 13.86 11.58 10.28
C ARG A 252 13.55 11.78 8.81
N ARG A 253 12.77 10.89 8.19
CA ARG A 253 12.36 11.08 6.80
C ARG A 253 11.44 12.30 6.68
N PRO A 254 11.55 13.10 5.60
CA PRO A 254 10.83 14.38 5.46
C PRO A 254 9.31 14.26 5.60
N LEU A 255 8.73 13.14 5.19
CA LEU A 255 7.29 12.88 5.24
C LEU A 255 6.90 11.86 6.31
N PHE A 256 7.78 11.57 7.27
CA PHE A 256 7.42 10.69 8.38
C PHE A 256 6.20 11.25 9.15
N GLY A 257 5.27 10.38 9.47
CA GLY A 257 4.02 10.77 10.14
C GLY A 257 2.96 11.38 9.22
N LYS A 258 3.25 11.56 7.92
CA LYS A 258 2.28 12.14 6.98
C LYS A 258 1.53 11.06 6.22
N ARG A 259 0.21 11.23 6.13
CA ARG A 259 -0.69 10.46 5.27
C ARG A 259 -1.07 11.29 4.07
N VAL A 260 -0.83 10.74 2.89
CA VAL A 260 -1.00 11.43 1.62
C VAL A 260 -2.08 10.75 0.79
N LEU A 261 -3.20 11.45 0.60
CA LEU A 261 -4.32 11.00 -0.21
C LEU A 261 -3.96 11.07 -1.70
N MET A 262 -4.06 9.96 -2.39
CA MET A 262 -3.82 9.86 -3.82
C MET A 262 -5.15 9.69 -4.56
N THR A 263 -5.53 10.70 -5.35
CA THR A 263 -6.81 10.72 -6.08
C THR A 263 -6.74 10.04 -7.45
N ARG A 264 -5.55 9.55 -7.83
CA ARG A 264 -5.30 8.90 -9.12
C ARG A 264 -5.89 7.49 -9.17
N ALA A 265 -6.20 7.00 -10.39
CA ALA A 265 -6.63 5.62 -10.60
C ALA A 265 -5.58 4.63 -10.05
N LYS A 266 -6.06 3.56 -9.42
CA LYS A 266 -5.23 2.55 -8.73
C LYS A 266 -4.09 2.01 -9.62
N ASP A 267 -4.40 1.64 -10.86
CA ASP A 267 -3.45 1.08 -11.82
C ASP A 267 -2.30 2.06 -12.19
N GLN A 268 -2.46 3.35 -11.87
CA GLN A 268 -1.50 4.42 -12.18
C GLN A 268 -0.85 5.01 -10.92
N ALA A 269 -1.23 4.56 -9.74
CA ALA A 269 -0.79 5.14 -8.45
C ALA A 269 0.59 4.61 -8.00
N GLY A 270 1.07 3.50 -8.57
CA GLY A 270 2.25 2.79 -8.06
C GLY A 270 3.52 3.63 -7.97
N GLU A 271 3.84 4.45 -8.99
CA GLU A 271 5.03 5.32 -8.95
C GLU A 271 4.92 6.38 -7.84
N LEU A 272 3.75 7.02 -7.72
CA LEU A 272 3.50 8.02 -6.70
C LEU A 272 3.58 7.42 -5.30
N ALA A 273 2.93 6.27 -5.09
CA ALA A 273 2.95 5.56 -3.81
C ALA A 273 4.37 5.16 -3.40
N ALA A 274 5.14 4.54 -4.31
CA ALA A 274 6.51 4.12 -4.03
C ALA A 274 7.42 5.28 -3.62
N ARG A 275 7.32 6.43 -4.30
CA ARG A 275 8.09 7.63 -3.95
C ARG A 275 7.68 8.22 -2.61
N LEU A 276 6.38 8.33 -2.33
CA LEU A 276 5.87 8.81 -1.04
C LEU A 276 6.36 7.94 0.11
N VAL A 277 6.31 6.61 -0.03
CA VAL A 277 6.87 5.65 0.93
C VAL A 277 8.38 5.86 1.08
N GLY A 278 9.11 6.12 0.00
CA GLY A 278 10.54 6.44 0.04
C GLY A 278 10.87 7.63 0.93
N TYR A 279 10.03 8.65 0.94
CA TYR A 279 10.15 9.82 1.82
C TYR A 279 9.53 9.63 3.21
N GLY A 280 8.94 8.48 3.51
CA GLY A 280 8.40 8.13 4.82
C GLY A 280 6.90 8.42 5.00
N ALA A 281 6.17 8.73 3.93
CA ALA A 281 4.71 8.92 4.00
C ALA A 281 3.95 7.59 3.91
N GLU A 282 2.72 7.61 4.39
CA GLU A 282 1.70 6.57 4.12
C GLU A 282 0.80 7.03 2.97
N PRO A 283 0.88 6.40 1.79
CA PRO A 283 -0.06 6.67 0.71
C PRO A 283 -1.44 6.09 1.05
N VAL A 284 -2.48 6.90 0.88
CA VAL A 284 -3.87 6.51 1.07
C VAL A 284 -4.58 6.59 -0.28
N GLU A 285 -5.05 5.45 -0.78
CA GLU A 285 -5.71 5.39 -2.08
C GLU A 285 -7.15 5.90 -2.00
N ALA A 286 -7.46 6.94 -2.77
CA ALA A 286 -8.80 7.47 -2.99
C ALA A 286 -9.05 7.64 -4.50
N PRO A 287 -9.08 6.55 -5.26
CA PRO A 287 -9.18 6.63 -6.70
C PRO A 287 -10.50 7.29 -7.10
N THR A 288 -10.43 8.37 -7.87
CA THR A 288 -11.60 9.10 -8.36
C THR A 288 -12.20 8.48 -9.62
N ILE A 289 -11.48 7.55 -10.22
CA ILE A 289 -11.93 6.74 -11.36
C ILE A 289 -11.45 5.30 -11.22
N LYS A 290 -12.28 4.38 -11.69
CA LYS A 290 -11.94 2.96 -11.87
C LYS A 290 -12.07 2.63 -13.36
N ILE A 291 -11.02 2.04 -13.91
CA ILE A 291 -11.02 1.54 -15.29
C ILE A 291 -11.61 0.13 -15.25
N VAL A 292 -12.76 -0.04 -15.90
CA VAL A 292 -13.46 -1.33 -15.96
C VAL A 292 -13.55 -1.82 -17.42
N PRO A 293 -13.73 -3.12 -17.65
CA PRO A 293 -13.97 -3.64 -19.01
C PRO A 293 -15.13 -2.95 -19.71
N PRO A 294 -15.20 -2.98 -21.05
CA PRO A 294 -16.38 -2.57 -21.78
C PRO A 294 -17.57 -3.45 -21.40
N LEU A 295 -18.79 -3.00 -21.68
CA LEU A 295 -20.02 -3.81 -21.46
C LEU A 295 -20.00 -5.06 -22.30
N ASP A 296 -19.50 -4.93 -23.51
CA ASP A 296 -19.42 -6.00 -24.49
C ASP A 296 -18.02 -6.00 -25.14
N TRP A 297 -17.44 -7.17 -25.26
CA TRP A 297 -16.16 -7.39 -25.92
C TRP A 297 -16.32 -7.73 -27.42
N GLU A 298 -17.54 -7.99 -27.92
CA GLU A 298 -17.77 -8.42 -29.31
C GLU A 298 -17.19 -7.44 -30.35
N PRO A 299 -17.36 -6.09 -30.20
CA PRO A 299 -16.75 -5.14 -31.14
C PRO A 299 -15.24 -5.20 -31.15
N VAL A 300 -14.62 -5.41 -29.98
CA VAL A 300 -13.17 -5.53 -29.83
C VAL A 300 -12.67 -6.83 -30.46
N ASP A 301 -13.35 -7.94 -30.18
CA ASP A 301 -13.03 -9.27 -30.70
C ASP A 301 -13.16 -9.32 -32.24
N HIS A 302 -14.17 -8.66 -32.77
CA HIS A 302 -14.36 -8.51 -34.21
C HIS A 302 -13.22 -7.72 -34.85
N ALA A 303 -12.89 -6.56 -34.30
CA ALA A 303 -11.77 -5.75 -34.79
C ALA A 303 -10.42 -6.48 -34.71
N ILE A 304 -10.20 -7.29 -33.64
CA ILE A 304 -8.99 -8.13 -33.53
C ILE A 304 -8.97 -9.21 -34.61
N SER A 305 -10.10 -9.85 -34.92
CA SER A 305 -10.17 -10.87 -35.97
C SER A 305 -9.91 -10.29 -37.36
N GLU A 306 -10.30 -9.04 -37.59
CA GLU A 306 -10.09 -8.30 -38.85
C GLU A 306 -8.88 -7.39 -38.84
N ILE A 307 -7.95 -7.53 -37.85
CA ILE A 307 -6.87 -6.59 -37.65
C ILE A 307 -5.97 -6.39 -38.89
N GLY A 308 -5.89 -7.42 -39.72
CA GLY A 308 -5.19 -7.40 -41.00
C GLY A 308 -5.75 -6.41 -42.03
N THR A 309 -6.99 -5.95 -41.89
CA THR A 309 -7.66 -5.04 -42.83
C THR A 309 -7.41 -3.55 -42.51
N TYR A 310 -6.86 -3.25 -41.36
CA TYR A 310 -6.52 -1.87 -40.97
C TYR A 310 -5.16 -1.45 -41.50
N ASP A 311 -5.06 -0.19 -41.92
CA ASP A 311 -3.81 0.47 -42.29
C ASP A 311 -3.14 1.09 -41.07
N TRP A 312 -3.97 1.64 -40.15
CA TRP A 312 -3.51 2.31 -38.94
C TRP A 312 -4.25 1.79 -37.71
N ILE A 313 -3.50 1.73 -36.59
CA ILE A 313 -4.07 1.58 -35.26
C ILE A 313 -3.59 2.78 -34.44
N VAL A 314 -4.53 3.57 -33.91
CA VAL A 314 -4.25 4.81 -33.20
C VAL A 314 -4.61 4.69 -31.72
N PHE A 315 -3.61 4.70 -30.87
CA PHE A 315 -3.79 4.65 -29.43
C PHE A 315 -3.75 6.06 -28.82
N THR A 316 -4.86 6.48 -28.24
CA THR A 316 -5.02 7.79 -27.60
C THR A 316 -4.83 7.78 -26.10
N SER A 317 -4.50 6.63 -25.50
CA SER A 317 -4.23 6.51 -24.04
C SER A 317 -3.43 5.25 -23.71
N VAL A 318 -2.72 5.29 -22.58
CA VAL A 318 -2.04 4.14 -21.96
C VAL A 318 -3.03 2.98 -21.71
N ASN A 319 -4.22 3.31 -21.16
CA ASN A 319 -5.27 2.30 -20.91
C ASN A 319 -5.78 1.65 -22.19
N GLY A 320 -5.91 2.43 -23.27
CA GLY A 320 -6.30 1.91 -24.58
C GLY A 320 -5.34 0.83 -25.08
N VAL A 321 -4.03 1.10 -24.99
CA VAL A 321 -2.98 0.11 -25.32
C VAL A 321 -3.12 -1.13 -24.43
N GLY A 322 -3.05 -0.94 -23.10
CA GLY A 322 -3.04 -2.07 -22.17
C GLY A 322 -4.25 -2.98 -22.30
N ARG A 323 -5.47 -2.41 -22.38
CA ARG A 323 -6.71 -3.19 -22.49
C ARG A 323 -6.84 -3.88 -23.85
N PHE A 324 -6.49 -3.20 -24.95
CA PHE A 324 -6.53 -3.80 -26.27
C PHE A 324 -5.52 -4.95 -26.41
N MET A 325 -4.27 -4.74 -26.04
CA MET A 325 -3.23 -5.76 -26.13
C MET A 325 -3.51 -6.96 -25.21
N THR A 326 -4.00 -6.73 -23.99
CA THR A 326 -4.42 -7.82 -23.09
C THR A 326 -5.56 -8.64 -23.68
N ARG A 327 -6.56 -7.99 -24.30
CA ARG A 327 -7.66 -8.71 -24.95
C ARG A 327 -7.17 -9.50 -26.16
N LEU A 328 -6.30 -8.93 -26.96
CA LEU A 328 -5.67 -9.58 -28.11
C LEU A 328 -4.95 -10.89 -27.69
N LEU A 329 -4.14 -10.82 -26.63
CA LEU A 329 -3.47 -11.99 -26.07
C LEU A 329 -4.48 -13.04 -25.54
N ALA A 330 -5.53 -12.59 -24.85
CA ALA A 330 -6.59 -13.47 -24.32
C ALA A 330 -7.37 -14.20 -25.44
N ARG A 331 -7.42 -13.62 -26.64
CA ARG A 331 -7.99 -14.25 -27.83
C ARG A 331 -7.04 -15.20 -28.56
N GLY A 332 -5.84 -15.42 -28.03
CA GLY A 332 -4.82 -16.31 -28.61
C GLY A 332 -3.98 -15.69 -29.73
N PHE A 333 -4.10 -14.38 -29.94
CA PHE A 333 -3.22 -13.63 -30.84
C PHE A 333 -2.01 -13.09 -30.10
N ASP A 334 -0.97 -12.67 -30.81
CA ASP A 334 0.18 -11.96 -30.26
C ASP A 334 0.56 -10.77 -31.13
N ALA A 335 1.64 -10.09 -30.75
CA ALA A 335 2.10 -8.87 -31.43
C ALA A 335 2.37 -9.05 -32.95
N ARG A 336 2.58 -10.27 -33.42
CA ARG A 336 2.80 -10.59 -34.85
C ARG A 336 1.59 -10.26 -35.72
N CYS A 337 0.37 -10.28 -35.17
CA CYS A 337 -0.85 -9.92 -35.92
C CYS A 337 -0.89 -8.42 -36.28
N LEU A 338 -0.07 -7.58 -35.62
CA LEU A 338 0.09 -6.16 -35.92
C LEU A 338 1.08 -5.89 -37.08
N ALA A 339 1.76 -6.94 -37.57
CA ALA A 339 2.74 -6.79 -38.65
C ALA A 339 2.09 -6.19 -39.92
N GLY A 340 2.76 -5.20 -40.51
CA GLY A 340 2.23 -4.47 -41.66
C GLY A 340 1.20 -3.39 -41.33
N ARG A 341 0.83 -3.19 -40.09
CA ARG A 341 -0.01 -2.08 -39.60
C ARG A 341 0.86 -0.95 -39.11
N ARG A 342 0.46 0.29 -39.34
CA ARG A 342 1.14 1.47 -38.78
C ARG A 342 0.52 1.81 -37.44
N LEU A 343 1.36 2.00 -36.44
CA LEU A 343 0.94 2.24 -35.06
C LEU A 343 1.22 3.69 -34.68
N CYS A 344 0.19 4.43 -34.31
CA CYS A 344 0.31 5.79 -33.82
C CYS A 344 -0.07 5.83 -32.33
N CYS A 345 0.81 6.38 -31.51
CA CYS A 345 0.56 6.67 -30.10
C CYS A 345 0.51 8.18 -29.87
N ILE A 346 -0.52 8.66 -29.16
CA ILE A 346 -0.73 10.10 -28.92
C ILE A 346 0.46 10.76 -28.22
N GLY A 347 1.26 10.02 -27.45
CA GLY A 347 2.40 10.56 -26.74
C GLY A 347 3.36 9.48 -26.22
N PRO A 348 4.52 9.90 -25.66
CA PRO A 348 5.60 8.99 -25.26
C PRO A 348 5.18 7.93 -24.24
N ARG A 349 4.34 8.27 -23.25
CA ARG A 349 3.84 7.29 -22.25
C ARG A 349 2.98 6.20 -22.88
N THR A 350 2.18 6.56 -23.89
CA THR A 350 1.36 5.58 -24.62
C THR A 350 2.25 4.67 -25.48
N ALA A 351 3.31 5.20 -26.06
CA ALA A 351 4.31 4.43 -26.78
C ALA A 351 5.10 3.48 -25.88
N GLN A 352 5.53 3.95 -24.70
CA GLN A 352 6.19 3.11 -23.70
C GLN A 352 5.30 1.96 -23.21
N GLU A 353 3.99 2.17 -23.10
CA GLU A 353 3.06 1.09 -22.76
C GLU A 353 3.01 0.03 -23.85
N LEU A 354 3.03 0.44 -25.12
CA LEU A 354 3.05 -0.47 -26.26
C LEU A 354 4.36 -1.29 -26.31
N GLU A 355 5.48 -0.67 -25.94
CA GLU A 355 6.79 -1.33 -25.86
C GLU A 355 6.82 -2.48 -24.84
N LYS A 356 6.02 -2.44 -23.78
CA LYS A 356 5.89 -3.56 -22.82
C LYS A 356 5.37 -4.84 -23.47
N PHE A 357 4.65 -4.72 -24.57
CA PHE A 357 4.18 -5.83 -25.38
C PHE A 357 5.12 -6.20 -26.54
N GLY A 358 6.34 -5.64 -26.54
CA GLY A 358 7.35 -5.91 -27.56
C GLY A 358 7.11 -5.19 -28.89
N VAL A 359 6.27 -4.15 -28.91
CA VAL A 359 5.89 -3.42 -30.14
C VAL A 359 6.26 -1.94 -30.00
N ARG A 360 6.85 -1.36 -31.05
CA ARG A 360 7.15 0.07 -31.10
C ARG A 360 6.12 0.82 -31.95
N ALA A 361 5.80 2.03 -31.52
CA ALA A 361 4.98 2.93 -32.32
C ALA A 361 5.77 3.46 -33.51
N ASP A 362 5.16 3.47 -34.71
CA ASP A 362 5.74 4.09 -35.91
C ASP A 362 5.67 5.61 -35.85
N VAL A 363 4.71 6.13 -35.07
CA VAL A 363 4.43 7.56 -34.98
C VAL A 363 4.09 7.96 -33.56
N VAL A 364 4.79 8.98 -33.07
CA VAL A 364 4.43 9.75 -31.89
C VAL A 364 4.48 11.23 -32.29
N PRO A 365 3.34 11.96 -32.28
CA PRO A 365 3.31 13.39 -32.62
C PRO A 365 4.19 14.23 -31.69
N ALA A 366 4.62 15.40 -32.15
CA ALA A 366 5.33 16.35 -31.30
C ALA A 366 4.41 17.02 -30.26
N GLU A 367 3.14 17.20 -30.61
CA GLU A 367 2.08 17.68 -29.70
C GLU A 367 1.24 16.49 -29.24
N TYR A 368 1.19 16.25 -27.93
CA TYR A 368 0.56 15.08 -27.31
C TYR A 368 -0.95 15.26 -27.11
N GLN A 369 -1.63 15.71 -28.16
CA GLN A 369 -3.07 16.00 -28.21
C GLN A 369 -3.69 15.41 -29.47
N ALA A 370 -5.02 15.35 -29.50
CA ALA A 370 -5.77 14.84 -30.66
C ALA A 370 -5.44 15.61 -31.95
N GLU A 371 -5.26 16.91 -31.82
CA GLU A 371 -4.91 17.83 -32.89
C GLU A 371 -3.51 17.51 -33.49
N GLY A 372 -2.55 17.18 -32.64
CA GLY A 372 -1.21 16.75 -33.06
C GLY A 372 -1.23 15.40 -33.78
N VAL A 373 -2.06 14.44 -33.31
CA VAL A 373 -2.28 13.16 -33.99
C VAL A 373 -2.88 13.40 -35.38
N LEU A 374 -3.94 14.20 -35.47
CA LEU A 374 -4.61 14.54 -36.73
C LEU A 374 -3.65 15.16 -37.74
N THR A 375 -2.92 16.19 -37.31
CA THR A 375 -1.91 16.88 -38.20
C THR A 375 -0.86 15.90 -38.71
N THR A 376 -0.39 15.01 -37.83
CA THR A 376 0.67 14.06 -38.19
C THR A 376 0.18 12.98 -39.14
N LEU A 377 -1.02 12.47 -38.94
CA LEU A 377 -1.62 11.46 -39.82
C LEU A 377 -1.99 12.05 -41.18
N ASN A 378 -2.57 13.26 -41.23
CA ASN A 378 -2.91 13.94 -42.50
C ASN A 378 -1.67 14.18 -43.37
N ARG A 379 -0.52 14.54 -42.79
CA ARG A 379 0.75 14.67 -43.51
C ARG A 379 1.22 13.35 -44.14
N ARG A 380 0.79 12.21 -43.63
CA ARG A 380 1.16 10.87 -44.13
C ARG A 380 0.14 10.29 -45.12
N GLY A 381 -0.99 10.99 -45.32
CA GLY A 381 -2.06 10.58 -46.20
C GLY A 381 -2.97 9.56 -45.52
N VAL A 382 -4.22 9.93 -45.19
CA VAL A 382 -5.22 9.08 -44.56
C VAL A 382 -6.42 8.79 -45.48
N GLU A 383 -6.51 9.44 -46.60
CA GLU A 383 -7.59 9.25 -47.55
C GLU A 383 -7.71 7.77 -47.96
N LYS A 384 -8.90 7.21 -47.88
CA LYS A 384 -9.22 5.79 -48.19
C LYS A 384 -8.52 4.76 -47.30
N THR A 385 -7.84 5.20 -46.21
CA THR A 385 -7.26 4.24 -45.26
C THR A 385 -8.27 3.79 -44.23
N ARG A 386 -8.10 2.57 -43.72
CA ARG A 386 -8.91 2.05 -42.62
C ARG A 386 -8.16 2.20 -41.29
N ILE A 387 -8.74 2.93 -40.35
CA ILE A 387 -8.13 3.33 -39.07
C ILE A 387 -8.91 2.74 -37.92
N LEU A 388 -8.22 2.00 -37.03
CA LEU A 388 -8.78 1.50 -35.77
C LEU A 388 -8.36 2.42 -34.64
N ILE A 389 -9.34 2.84 -33.79
CA ILE A 389 -9.08 3.66 -32.60
C ILE A 389 -9.61 2.95 -31.35
N PRO A 390 -8.79 2.11 -30.67
CA PRO A 390 -9.15 1.53 -29.39
C PRO A 390 -9.08 2.60 -28.30
N ARG A 391 -10.22 2.94 -27.64
CA ARG A 391 -10.29 4.03 -26.67
C ARG A 391 -11.30 3.77 -25.54
N ALA A 392 -11.47 4.74 -24.65
CA ALA A 392 -12.56 4.75 -23.69
C ALA A 392 -13.92 4.83 -24.39
N GLU A 393 -14.98 4.23 -23.79
CA GLU A 393 -16.37 4.35 -24.27
C GLU A 393 -16.81 5.81 -24.39
N VAL A 394 -16.46 6.62 -23.37
CA VAL A 394 -16.72 8.07 -23.38
C VAL A 394 -15.41 8.82 -23.64
N ALA A 395 -15.29 9.43 -24.81
CA ALA A 395 -14.15 10.25 -25.21
C ALA A 395 -14.60 11.30 -26.25
N ARG A 396 -13.74 12.29 -26.51
CA ARG A 396 -14.04 13.34 -27.53
C ARG A 396 -14.14 12.72 -28.92
N GLU A 397 -15.15 13.10 -29.69
CA GLU A 397 -15.34 12.64 -31.08
C GLU A 397 -14.47 13.41 -32.09
N PHE A 398 -13.81 14.48 -31.67
CA PHE A 398 -12.99 15.34 -32.54
C PHE A 398 -12.07 14.56 -33.47
N LEU A 399 -11.22 13.68 -32.95
CA LEU A 399 -10.23 12.95 -33.77
C LEU A 399 -10.87 11.98 -34.76
N PRO A 400 -11.84 11.14 -34.39
CA PRO A 400 -12.56 10.30 -35.35
C PRO A 400 -13.28 11.09 -36.44
N ASP A 401 -13.94 12.18 -36.08
CA ASP A 401 -14.75 12.97 -37.03
C ASP A 401 -13.85 13.70 -38.04
N GLU A 402 -12.75 14.31 -37.59
CA GLU A 402 -11.81 14.97 -38.48
C GLU A 402 -11.08 13.98 -39.42
N LEU A 403 -10.75 12.76 -38.94
CA LEU A 403 -10.16 11.73 -39.79
C LEU A 403 -11.16 11.23 -40.84
N ARG A 404 -12.46 11.08 -40.48
CA ARG A 404 -13.53 10.76 -41.45
C ARG A 404 -13.70 11.88 -42.45
N ALA A 405 -13.67 13.14 -42.03
CA ALA A 405 -13.71 14.32 -42.91
C ALA A 405 -12.52 14.37 -43.89
N ALA A 406 -11.36 13.85 -43.48
CA ALA A 406 -10.18 13.69 -44.32
C ALA A 406 -10.24 12.45 -45.24
N GLY A 407 -11.36 11.73 -45.30
CA GLY A 407 -11.61 10.61 -46.22
C GLY A 407 -11.16 9.25 -45.71
N ALA A 408 -10.86 9.09 -44.41
CA ALA A 408 -10.55 7.80 -43.81
C ALA A 408 -11.83 7.02 -43.38
N HIS A 409 -11.73 5.69 -43.37
CA HIS A 409 -12.70 4.82 -42.73
C HIS A 409 -12.25 4.57 -41.28
N VAL A 410 -13.00 5.13 -40.30
CA VAL A 410 -12.57 5.09 -38.90
C VAL A 410 -13.53 4.22 -38.07
N ASP A 411 -12.96 3.13 -37.55
CA ASP A 411 -13.60 2.25 -36.59
C ASP A 411 -13.15 2.64 -35.16
N VAL A 412 -14.10 3.07 -34.34
CA VAL A 412 -13.87 3.43 -32.95
C VAL A 412 -14.42 2.31 -32.08
N ILE A 413 -13.54 1.69 -31.25
CA ILE A 413 -13.95 0.59 -30.38
C ILE A 413 -13.70 0.91 -28.92
N PRO A 414 -14.72 0.73 -28.05
CA PRO A 414 -14.54 0.88 -26.61
C PRO A 414 -13.80 -0.33 -26.05
N VAL A 415 -12.58 -0.13 -25.55
CA VAL A 415 -11.79 -1.19 -24.90
C VAL A 415 -11.82 -1.09 -23.38
N TYR A 416 -12.35 -0.01 -22.83
CA TYR A 416 -12.60 0.19 -21.40
C TYR A 416 -13.65 1.27 -21.16
N ARG A 417 -14.20 1.24 -19.95
CA ARG A 417 -15.07 2.29 -19.41
C ARG A 417 -14.43 2.92 -18.18
N THR A 418 -14.75 4.17 -17.97
CA THR A 418 -14.40 4.88 -16.74
C THR A 418 -15.60 4.90 -15.82
N PHE A 419 -15.46 4.39 -14.63
CA PHE A 419 -16.49 4.37 -13.60
C PHE A 419 -16.02 5.18 -12.39
N THR A 420 -16.89 5.99 -11.80
CA THR A 420 -16.60 6.66 -10.53
C THR A 420 -16.88 5.67 -9.39
N PRO A 421 -15.86 5.29 -8.59
CA PRO A 421 -16.07 4.39 -7.46
C PRO A 421 -17.04 4.98 -6.44
N ASP A 422 -17.71 4.11 -5.68
CA ASP A 422 -18.44 4.55 -4.50
C ASP A 422 -17.44 5.10 -3.46
N HIS A 423 -17.71 6.30 -2.95
CA HIS A 423 -16.89 6.98 -1.93
C HIS A 423 -16.76 6.18 -0.62
N ASN A 424 -17.68 5.26 -0.33
CA ASN A 424 -17.62 4.38 0.83
C ASN A 424 -16.62 3.21 0.68
N SER A 425 -16.09 2.99 -0.52
CA SER A 425 -15.11 1.93 -0.76
C SER A 425 -13.71 2.37 -0.29
N GLY A 426 -13.14 1.67 0.73
CA GLY A 426 -11.72 1.80 1.07
C GLY A 426 -11.37 2.53 2.38
N GLY A 427 -12.35 3.05 3.12
CA GLY A 427 -12.11 3.64 4.45
C GLY A 427 -11.41 5.02 4.46
N TRP A 428 -10.90 5.49 3.31
CA TRP A 428 -10.19 6.78 3.19
C TRP A 428 -11.07 7.99 3.56
N LEU A 429 -12.39 7.91 3.30
CA LEU A 429 -13.32 8.97 3.66
C LEU A 429 -13.41 9.14 5.19
N GLN A 430 -13.47 8.03 5.93
CA GLN A 430 -13.45 8.08 7.39
C GLN A 430 -12.14 8.68 7.91
N GLU A 431 -11.01 8.34 7.31
CA GLU A 431 -9.72 8.93 7.67
C GLU A 431 -9.64 10.43 7.37
N LEU A 432 -10.29 10.87 6.30
CA LEU A 432 -10.41 12.28 5.96
C LEU A 432 -11.31 13.02 6.98
N MET A 433 -12.45 12.42 7.33
CA MET A 433 -13.37 12.96 8.36
C MET A 433 -12.73 13.00 9.74
N ASP A 434 -11.89 12.02 10.08
CA ASP A 434 -11.14 11.96 11.34
C ASP A 434 -9.88 12.86 11.35
N HIS A 435 -9.70 13.71 10.34
CA HIS A 435 -8.53 14.60 10.18
C HIS A 435 -7.18 13.88 10.20
N ARG A 436 -7.14 12.62 9.72
CA ARG A 436 -5.92 11.81 9.66
C ARG A 436 -5.15 11.97 8.35
N ILE A 437 -5.72 12.64 7.35
CA ILE A 437 -5.06 12.95 6.07
C ILE A 437 -4.37 14.31 6.17
N HIS A 438 -3.12 14.38 5.74
CA HIS A 438 -2.29 15.57 5.82
C HIS A 438 -2.13 16.28 4.48
N VAL A 439 -2.08 15.51 3.39
CA VAL A 439 -1.91 16.03 2.02
C VAL A 439 -2.90 15.34 1.09
N ALA A 440 -3.49 16.08 0.16
CA ALA A 440 -4.25 15.52 -0.95
C ALA A 440 -3.55 15.88 -2.27
N THR A 441 -3.31 14.87 -3.12
CA THR A 441 -2.60 15.05 -4.39
C THR A 441 -3.54 14.97 -5.58
N PHE A 442 -3.44 15.96 -6.48
CA PHE A 442 -4.19 16.01 -7.73
C PHE A 442 -3.25 16.03 -8.93
N THR A 443 -3.33 15.01 -9.78
CA THR A 443 -2.44 14.83 -10.93
C THR A 443 -3.05 15.24 -12.27
N SER A 444 -4.30 15.73 -12.27
CA SER A 444 -4.99 16.28 -13.43
C SER A 444 -6.25 17.05 -13.01
N SER A 445 -6.74 17.93 -13.88
CA SER A 445 -8.02 18.63 -13.67
C SER A 445 -9.21 17.68 -13.52
N SER A 446 -9.17 16.52 -14.21
CA SER A 446 -10.23 15.51 -14.08
C SER A 446 -10.24 14.86 -12.69
N THR A 447 -9.07 14.63 -12.06
CA THR A 447 -9.03 14.09 -10.69
C THR A 447 -9.63 15.07 -9.68
N VAL A 448 -9.44 16.38 -9.86
CA VAL A 448 -10.10 17.41 -9.03
C VAL A 448 -11.62 17.35 -9.20
N ARG A 449 -12.11 17.46 -10.44
CA ARG A 449 -13.55 17.45 -10.74
C ARG A 449 -14.24 16.20 -10.22
N ASN A 450 -13.64 15.04 -10.48
CA ASN A 450 -14.20 13.76 -10.05
C ASN A 450 -14.21 13.62 -8.53
N PHE A 451 -13.16 14.08 -7.84
CA PHE A 451 -13.08 14.05 -6.38
C PHE A 451 -14.16 14.92 -5.75
N VAL A 452 -14.35 16.14 -6.26
CA VAL A 452 -15.40 17.04 -5.79
C VAL A 452 -16.79 16.46 -6.04
N ALA A 453 -17.03 15.93 -7.25
CA ALA A 453 -18.31 15.30 -7.61
C ALA A 453 -18.61 14.07 -6.74
N MET A 454 -17.60 13.21 -6.49
CA MET A 454 -17.71 12.01 -5.69
C MET A 454 -18.11 12.30 -4.24
N LEU A 455 -17.69 13.45 -3.69
CA LEU A 455 -18.01 13.88 -2.33
C LEU A 455 -19.27 14.74 -2.23
N GLY A 456 -20.02 14.93 -3.32
CA GLY A 456 -21.29 15.65 -3.30
C GLY A 456 -21.19 17.15 -3.58
N GLY A 457 -20.07 17.62 -4.11
CA GLY A 457 -19.88 19.00 -4.54
C GLY A 457 -18.99 19.85 -3.62
N VAL A 458 -18.87 21.13 -3.97
CA VAL A 458 -17.93 22.08 -3.33
C VAL A 458 -18.21 22.26 -1.84
N ASP A 459 -19.48 22.38 -1.48
CA ASP A 459 -19.89 22.65 -0.09
C ASP A 459 -19.56 21.47 0.85
N ALA A 460 -19.60 20.25 0.33
CA ALA A 460 -19.22 19.04 1.08
C ALA A 460 -17.70 18.86 1.19
N VAL A 461 -16.94 19.26 0.16
CA VAL A 461 -15.49 19.03 0.10
C VAL A 461 -14.71 20.05 0.94
N LYS A 462 -15.10 21.32 0.94
CA LYS A 462 -14.39 22.39 1.66
C LYS A 462 -14.15 22.09 3.14
N PRO A 463 -15.14 21.70 3.94
CA PRO A 463 -14.91 21.35 5.34
C PRO A 463 -13.95 20.17 5.54
N LEU A 464 -14.04 19.17 4.66
CA LEU A 464 -13.20 17.97 4.74
C LEU A 464 -11.72 18.26 4.44
N LEU A 465 -11.45 19.21 3.55
CA LEU A 465 -10.08 19.58 3.15
C LEU A 465 -9.53 20.81 3.87
N GLN A 466 -10.25 21.39 4.83
CA GLN A 466 -9.84 22.61 5.53
C GLN A 466 -8.44 22.52 6.16
N PHE A 467 -8.08 21.34 6.69
CA PHE A 467 -6.79 21.09 7.34
C PHE A 467 -5.82 20.26 6.48
N VAL A 468 -6.18 20.02 5.22
CA VAL A 468 -5.41 19.18 4.30
C VAL A 468 -4.63 20.08 3.34
N THR A 469 -3.32 19.87 3.25
CA THR A 469 -2.45 20.54 2.28
C THR A 469 -2.75 20.03 0.87
N ILE A 470 -3.10 20.91 -0.05
CA ILE A 470 -3.42 20.55 -1.43
C ILE A 470 -2.18 20.65 -2.30
N ALA A 471 -1.81 19.53 -2.95
CA ALA A 471 -0.71 19.44 -3.89
C ALA A 471 -1.23 19.14 -5.30
N CYS A 472 -0.94 20.04 -6.26
CA CYS A 472 -1.30 19.88 -7.67
C CYS A 472 -0.05 19.68 -8.52
N ILE A 473 -0.12 18.78 -9.52
CA ILE A 473 1.01 18.45 -10.38
C ILE A 473 1.47 19.62 -11.28
N GLY A 474 0.59 20.57 -11.53
CA GLY A 474 0.91 21.71 -12.40
C GLY A 474 -0.22 22.76 -12.49
N PRO A 475 0.01 23.86 -13.20
CA PRO A 475 -0.83 25.08 -13.17
C PRO A 475 -2.26 24.85 -13.65
N ILE A 476 -2.50 24.01 -14.66
CA ILE A 476 -3.84 23.71 -15.16
C ILE A 476 -4.66 22.98 -14.10
N THR A 477 -4.04 22.05 -13.37
CA THR A 477 -4.69 21.32 -12.27
C THR A 477 -4.94 22.24 -11.07
N ALA A 478 -3.97 23.10 -10.75
CA ALA A 478 -4.08 24.08 -9.68
C ALA A 478 -5.23 25.05 -9.94
N LYS A 479 -5.30 25.63 -11.14
CA LYS A 479 -6.42 26.52 -11.54
C LYS A 479 -7.78 25.83 -11.38
N THR A 480 -7.88 24.56 -11.80
CA THR A 480 -9.13 23.80 -11.61
C THR A 480 -9.45 23.61 -10.13
N ALA A 481 -8.48 23.33 -9.27
CA ALA A 481 -8.71 23.22 -7.83
C ALA A 481 -9.19 24.53 -7.22
N GLU A 482 -8.61 25.67 -7.63
CA GLU A 482 -8.99 27.01 -7.20
C GLU A 482 -10.41 27.38 -7.67
N GLU A 483 -10.83 26.99 -8.89
CA GLU A 483 -12.20 27.15 -9.39
C GLU A 483 -13.24 26.46 -8.50
N TYR A 484 -12.86 25.37 -7.83
CA TYR A 484 -13.65 24.67 -6.81
C TYR A 484 -13.43 25.22 -5.39
N GLY A 485 -12.68 26.33 -5.24
CA GLY A 485 -12.44 27.00 -3.97
C GLY A 485 -11.47 26.24 -3.05
N LEU A 486 -10.62 25.38 -3.58
CA LEU A 486 -9.54 24.71 -2.86
C LEU A 486 -8.27 25.55 -2.94
N THR A 487 -7.64 25.83 -1.80
CA THR A 487 -6.38 26.58 -1.77
C THR A 487 -5.20 25.65 -2.06
N VAL A 488 -4.54 25.84 -3.20
CA VAL A 488 -3.37 25.05 -3.58
C VAL A 488 -2.14 25.55 -2.84
N SER A 489 -1.52 24.69 -2.04
CA SER A 489 -0.34 25.02 -1.22
C SER A 489 0.97 24.55 -1.85
N ILE A 490 0.93 23.50 -2.69
CA ILE A 490 2.11 22.88 -3.27
C ILE A 490 1.89 22.69 -4.78
N MET A 491 2.84 23.22 -5.57
CA MET A 491 2.90 23.00 -7.00
C MET A 491 4.39 22.94 -7.40
N PRO A 492 4.83 21.85 -8.05
CA PRO A 492 6.21 21.71 -8.49
C PRO A 492 6.52 22.61 -9.71
N ASN A 493 7.80 22.85 -9.96
CA ASN A 493 8.26 23.58 -11.14
C ASN A 493 8.10 22.75 -12.44
N GLU A 494 8.16 21.43 -12.32
CA GLU A 494 7.96 20.48 -13.43
C GLU A 494 6.70 19.64 -13.19
N ASN A 495 5.89 19.45 -14.22
CA ASN A 495 4.61 18.72 -14.13
C ASN A 495 4.83 17.19 -14.14
N THR A 496 5.69 16.69 -13.23
CA THR A 496 6.03 15.28 -13.11
C THR A 496 5.74 14.74 -11.71
N ILE A 497 5.50 13.43 -11.59
CA ILE A 497 5.30 12.78 -10.29
C ILE A 497 6.53 12.94 -9.39
N PRO A 498 7.77 12.71 -9.86
CA PRO A 498 8.96 12.98 -9.05
C PRO A 498 8.99 14.37 -8.46
N ALA A 499 8.88 15.39 -9.30
CA ALA A 499 8.94 16.80 -8.86
C ALA A 499 7.82 17.16 -7.88
N MET A 500 6.61 16.58 -8.03
CA MET A 500 5.51 16.80 -7.09
C MET A 500 5.81 16.20 -5.71
N VAL A 501 6.38 15.00 -5.65
CA VAL A 501 6.74 14.37 -4.37
C VAL A 501 7.89 15.10 -3.70
N ASP A 502 8.89 15.54 -4.48
CA ASP A 502 10.01 16.35 -3.97
C ASP A 502 9.49 17.68 -3.38
N ALA A 503 8.58 18.38 -4.09
CA ALA A 503 7.96 19.60 -3.58
C ALA A 503 7.13 19.37 -2.29
N ILE A 504 6.46 18.22 -2.15
CA ILE A 504 5.77 17.84 -0.92
C ILE A 504 6.79 17.62 0.20
N ALA A 505 7.88 16.91 -0.07
CA ALA A 505 8.92 16.63 0.92
C ALA A 505 9.60 17.92 1.39
N ASP A 506 9.92 18.84 0.48
CA ASP A 506 10.53 20.14 0.79
C ASP A 506 9.61 21.02 1.64
N HIS A 507 8.31 21.01 1.35
CA HIS A 507 7.31 21.78 2.11
C HIS A 507 7.28 21.37 3.60
N TYR A 508 7.43 20.08 3.91
CA TYR A 508 7.44 19.59 5.29
C TYR A 508 8.84 19.57 5.91
N GLY A 509 9.89 19.25 5.15
CA GLY A 509 11.28 19.25 5.63
C GLY A 509 11.78 20.63 6.03
N SER A 510 11.35 21.69 5.34
CA SER A 510 11.68 23.07 5.70
C SER A 510 10.96 23.56 6.97
N ARG A 511 9.77 23.03 7.27
CA ARG A 511 9.00 23.39 8.48
C ARG A 511 9.57 22.79 9.75
N ASP A 512 10.09 21.55 9.70
CA ASP A 512 10.67 20.91 10.90
C ASP A 512 11.99 21.56 11.33
N GLN A 513 12.74 22.19 10.41
CA GLN A 513 13.92 22.96 10.75
C GLN A 513 13.58 24.27 11.49
N LEU A 514 12.42 24.88 11.23
CA LEU A 514 11.98 26.11 11.90
C LEU A 514 11.40 25.82 13.30
N THR A 515 10.81 24.66 13.54
CA THR A 515 10.25 24.27 14.85
C THR A 515 11.31 23.76 15.81
N THR A 516 12.39 23.14 15.33
CA THR A 516 13.53 22.71 16.16
C THR A 516 14.47 23.86 16.53
N GLY A 517 14.51 24.94 15.76
CA GLY A 517 15.28 26.16 16.06
C GLY A 517 14.66 27.09 17.12
N ALA A 518 13.39 26.88 17.49
CA ALA A 518 12.66 27.70 18.47
C ALA A 518 12.65 27.09 19.90
N LEU A 519 13.31 25.95 20.10
CA LEU A 519 13.41 25.20 21.37
C LEU A 519 14.87 24.93 21.81
N GLN A 520 15.83 25.71 21.30
CA GLN A 520 17.20 25.76 21.83
C GLN A 520 17.44 27.01 22.65
#